data_c7da44e4b324d07c260a19f22436ae47
#
_entry.id   c7da44e4b324d07c260a19f22436ae47
#
_cell.length_a   1.000
_cell.length_b   1.000
_cell.length_c   1.000
_cell.angle_alpha   90.00
_cell.angle_beta   90.00
_cell.angle_gamma   90.00
#
_symmetry.space_group_name_H-M   'P 1'
#
loop_
_entity.id
_entity.type
_entity.pdbx_description
1 polymer ?
#
loop_
_entity_poly.entity_id
_entity_poly.type
_entity_poly.pdbx_seq_one_letter_code
_entity_poly.pdbx_strand_id
1 'polypeptide(L)'
;MTKIKWYVYLIFILFVCLIVSNVYWIFVTKSIKETYSRNCQKNIESVKKDLGDKSYDISKDFLIDISIPLTFFVRDSLQPNKTYQVEECFNQIVKNKGFKEISFVSGNKIQISTNKKYEGSDFSKFYPEQFSSYQRITVLNEKGVIVAVSPVMNINEKIGFIILSYDLSQ
;
A
#
# COMPACT_ATOMS: atom_id res chain seq x y z
N MET A 1 -17.36 -65.06 49.85
CA MET A 1 -17.32 -64.76 48.38
C MET A 1 -17.67 -63.33 47.97
N THR A 2 -17.97 -62.39 48.84
CA THR A 2 -18.40 -61.01 48.58
C THR A 2 -17.24 -60.01 48.43
N LYS A 3 -16.08 -60.23 49.03
CA LYS A 3 -14.95 -59.33 49.03
C LYS A 3 -14.26 -59.15 47.64
N ILE A 4 -14.26 -60.21 46.81
CA ILE A 4 -13.63 -60.17 45.48
C ILE A 4 -14.47 -59.32 44.49
N LYS A 5 -15.78 -59.33 44.62
CA LYS A 5 -16.65 -58.52 43.76
C LYS A 5 -16.48 -57.00 43.93
N TRP A 6 -16.18 -56.57 45.16
CA TRP A 6 -16.01 -55.13 45.46
C TRP A 6 -14.73 -54.58 44.88
N TYR A 7 -13.64 -55.32 44.88
CA TYR A 7 -12.36 -54.89 44.24
C TYR A 7 -12.51 -54.75 42.73
N VAL A 8 -13.29 -55.59 42.08
CA VAL A 8 -13.55 -55.50 40.64
C VAL A 8 -14.28 -54.20 40.29
N TYR A 9 -15.27 -53.77 41.05
CA TYR A 9 -15.95 -52.50 40.89
C TYR A 9 -15.03 -51.33 41.12
N LEU A 10 -14.14 -51.37 42.08
CA LEU A 10 -13.20 -50.31 42.39
C LEU A 10 -12.19 -50.11 41.25
N ILE A 11 -11.66 -51.21 40.72
CA ILE A 11 -10.78 -51.20 39.54
C ILE A 11 -11.50 -50.63 38.32
N PHE A 12 -12.74 -50.99 38.10
CA PHE A 12 -13.54 -50.50 36.98
C PHE A 12 -13.77 -48.98 37.07
N ILE A 13 -14.12 -48.47 38.25
CA ILE A 13 -14.26 -47.02 38.51
C ILE A 13 -12.94 -46.27 38.25
N LEU A 14 -11.79 -46.77 38.73
CA LEU A 14 -10.49 -46.21 38.50
C LEU A 14 -10.17 -46.14 36.98
N PHE A 15 -10.49 -47.19 36.25
CA PHE A 15 -10.26 -47.23 34.81
C PHE A 15 -11.11 -46.19 34.05
N VAL A 16 -12.39 -46.04 34.43
CA VAL A 16 -13.27 -45.02 33.85
C VAL A 16 -12.77 -43.63 34.16
N CYS A 17 -12.30 -43.33 35.39
CA CYS A 17 -11.73 -42.06 35.76
C CYS A 17 -10.47 -41.71 34.95
N LEU A 18 -9.61 -42.70 34.67
CA LEU A 18 -8.43 -42.51 33.82
C LEU A 18 -8.80 -42.14 32.39
N ILE A 19 -9.82 -42.81 31.82
CA ILE A 19 -10.29 -42.50 30.45
C ILE A 19 -10.86 -41.09 30.41
N VAL A 20 -11.72 -40.70 31.34
CA VAL A 20 -12.31 -39.37 31.40
C VAL A 20 -11.23 -38.29 31.56
N SER A 21 -10.23 -38.50 32.40
CA SER A 21 -9.11 -37.61 32.61
C SER A 21 -8.28 -37.38 31.31
N ASN A 22 -8.01 -38.46 30.57
CA ASN A 22 -7.30 -38.38 29.30
C ASN A 22 -8.11 -37.63 28.24
N VAL A 23 -9.39 -37.89 28.10
CA VAL A 23 -10.25 -37.18 27.16
C VAL A 23 -10.36 -35.69 27.49
N TYR A 24 -10.52 -35.38 28.78
CA TYR A 24 -10.51 -33.98 29.25
C TYR A 24 -9.20 -33.25 28.91
N TRP A 25 -8.04 -33.90 29.15
CA TRP A 25 -6.74 -33.32 28.84
C TRP A 25 -6.52 -33.06 27.35
N ILE A 26 -6.98 -33.98 26.48
CA ILE A 26 -6.94 -33.81 25.02
C ILE A 26 -7.82 -32.63 24.59
N PHE A 27 -8.98 -32.48 25.16
CA PHE A 27 -9.90 -31.38 24.85
C PHE A 27 -9.33 -30.02 25.27
N VAL A 28 -8.76 -29.93 26.48
CA VAL A 28 -8.16 -28.71 27.00
C VAL A 28 -6.95 -28.29 26.16
N THR A 29 -6.06 -29.23 25.82
CA THR A 29 -4.89 -28.94 25.00
C THR A 29 -5.27 -28.48 23.59
N LYS A 30 -6.30 -29.06 23.00
CA LYS A 30 -6.81 -28.63 21.67
C LYS A 30 -7.39 -27.21 21.74
N SER A 31 -8.21 -26.92 22.73
CA SER A 31 -8.81 -25.59 22.93
C SER A 31 -7.75 -24.50 23.15
N ILE A 32 -6.74 -24.78 23.96
CA ILE A 32 -5.61 -23.85 24.19
C ILE A 32 -4.86 -23.60 22.89
N LYS A 33 -4.53 -24.64 22.12
CA LYS A 33 -3.81 -24.52 20.85
C LYS A 33 -4.58 -23.69 19.82
N GLU A 34 -5.89 -23.87 19.70
CA GLU A 34 -6.73 -23.09 18.81
C GLU A 34 -6.80 -21.62 19.22
N THR A 35 -6.91 -21.34 20.53
CA THR A 35 -6.92 -19.98 21.06
C THR A 35 -5.59 -19.25 20.81
N TYR A 36 -4.47 -19.92 21.04
CA TYR A 36 -3.13 -19.38 20.76
C TYR A 36 -2.95 -19.09 19.24
N SER A 37 -3.38 -20.02 18.39
CA SER A 37 -3.29 -19.84 16.94
C SER A 37 -4.10 -18.63 16.46
N ARG A 38 -5.33 -18.47 16.93
CA ARG A 38 -6.20 -17.33 16.60
C ARG A 38 -5.62 -15.99 17.08
N ASN A 39 -5.09 -15.96 18.30
CA ASN A 39 -4.47 -14.74 18.85
C ASN A 39 -3.18 -14.38 18.10
N CYS A 40 -2.38 -15.37 17.73
CA CYS A 40 -1.18 -15.16 16.93
C CYS A 40 -1.54 -14.59 15.55
N GLN A 41 -2.53 -15.12 14.86
CA GLN A 41 -2.99 -14.61 13.58
C GLN A 41 -3.49 -13.16 13.67
N LYS A 42 -4.33 -12.84 14.67
CA LYS A 42 -4.81 -11.47 14.89
C LYS A 42 -3.66 -10.49 15.14
N ASN A 43 -2.67 -10.89 15.94
CA ASN A 43 -1.50 -10.04 16.19
C ASN A 43 -0.66 -9.83 14.92
N ILE A 44 -0.48 -10.86 14.09
CA ILE A 44 0.22 -10.75 12.82
C ILE A 44 -0.53 -9.80 11.86
N GLU A 45 -1.84 -9.92 11.76
CA GLU A 45 -2.67 -9.05 10.92
C GLU A 45 -2.61 -7.58 11.39
N SER A 46 -2.68 -7.32 12.71
CA SER A 46 -2.57 -5.97 13.24
C SER A 46 -1.20 -5.35 12.96
N VAL A 47 -0.12 -6.08 13.21
CA VAL A 47 1.26 -5.62 12.92
C VAL A 47 1.46 -5.37 11.42
N LYS A 48 0.93 -6.24 10.56
CA LYS A 48 1.01 -6.06 9.10
C LYS A 48 0.26 -4.83 8.63
N LYS A 49 -0.90 -4.54 9.22
CA LYS A 49 -1.67 -3.32 8.93
C LYS A 49 -0.90 -2.08 9.39
N ASP A 50 -0.42 -2.06 10.63
CA ASP A 50 0.33 -0.92 11.19
C ASP A 50 1.62 -0.62 10.39
N LEU A 51 2.31 -1.66 9.90
CA LEU A 51 3.46 -1.50 9.02
C LEU A 51 3.07 -0.93 7.64
N GLY A 52 1.93 -1.38 7.10
CA GLY A 52 1.40 -0.86 5.84
C GLY A 52 1.04 0.62 5.94
N ASP A 53 0.35 1.01 6.99
CA ASP A 53 -0.07 2.40 7.22
C ASP A 53 1.16 3.32 7.41
N LYS A 54 2.17 2.91 8.18
CA LYS A 54 3.43 3.67 8.34
C LYS A 54 4.22 3.78 7.03
N SER A 55 4.29 2.73 6.26
CA SER A 55 4.96 2.74 4.95
C SER A 55 4.28 3.69 3.98
N TYR A 56 2.94 3.73 4.01
CA TYR A 56 2.14 4.67 3.22
C TYR A 56 2.43 6.13 3.61
N ASP A 57 2.41 6.45 4.91
CA ASP A 57 2.64 7.82 5.39
C ASP A 57 4.03 8.32 5.00
N ILE A 58 5.08 7.50 5.19
CA ILE A 58 6.45 7.85 4.80
C ILE A 58 6.54 8.08 3.29
N SER A 59 5.93 7.21 2.48
CA SER A 59 5.97 7.36 1.03
C SER A 59 5.18 8.56 0.54
N LYS A 60 4.08 8.89 1.20
CA LYS A 60 3.27 10.08 0.93
C LYS A 60 4.07 11.36 1.16
N ASP A 61 4.72 11.48 2.33
CA ASP A 61 5.53 12.65 2.66
C ASP A 61 6.70 12.80 1.68
N PHE A 62 7.37 11.70 1.37
CA PHE A 62 8.43 11.66 0.37
C PHE A 62 7.97 12.13 -1.03
N LEU A 63 6.77 11.71 -1.47
CA LEU A 63 6.23 12.14 -2.76
C LEU A 63 5.86 13.62 -2.76
N ILE A 64 5.38 14.16 -1.65
CA ILE A 64 5.12 15.59 -1.50
C ILE A 64 6.44 16.38 -1.61
N ASP A 65 7.47 15.94 -0.88
CA ASP A 65 8.78 16.60 -0.84
C ASP A 65 9.47 16.64 -2.22
N ILE A 66 9.35 15.56 -3.00
CA ILE A 66 9.86 15.52 -4.38
C ILE A 66 8.98 16.35 -5.32
N SER A 67 7.67 16.37 -5.13
CA SER A 67 6.74 17.07 -6.01
C SER A 67 6.99 18.58 -6.02
N ILE A 68 7.34 19.17 -4.87
CA ILE A 68 7.56 20.62 -4.77
C ILE A 68 8.67 21.10 -5.71
N PRO A 69 9.93 20.64 -5.59
CA PRO A 69 11.00 21.09 -6.48
C PRO A 69 10.73 20.69 -7.94
N LEU A 70 10.06 19.56 -8.17
CA LEU A 70 9.75 19.11 -9.52
C LEU A 70 8.75 20.03 -10.23
N THR A 71 7.75 20.56 -9.53
CA THR A 71 6.81 21.53 -10.11
C THR A 71 7.50 22.83 -10.50
N PHE A 72 8.43 23.34 -9.69
CA PHE A 72 9.24 24.51 -10.02
C PHE A 72 10.14 24.25 -11.24
N PHE A 73 10.83 23.10 -11.24
CA PHE A 73 11.70 22.72 -12.35
C PHE A 73 10.93 22.61 -13.66
N VAL A 74 9.77 21.95 -13.66
CA VAL A 74 8.90 21.82 -14.85
C VAL A 74 8.45 23.19 -15.31
N ARG A 75 7.93 24.03 -14.41
CA ARG A 75 7.50 25.40 -14.75
C ARG A 75 8.60 26.19 -15.46
N ASP A 76 9.80 26.16 -14.91
CA ASP A 76 10.91 26.95 -15.42
C ASP A 76 11.49 26.37 -16.73
N SER A 77 11.26 25.08 -16.99
CA SER A 77 11.75 24.36 -18.17
C SER A 77 10.71 24.24 -19.30
N LEU A 78 9.48 24.72 -19.13
CA LEU A 78 8.45 24.70 -20.19
C LEU A 78 8.68 25.75 -21.31
N GLN A 79 9.86 26.34 -21.38
CA GLN A 79 10.24 27.22 -22.49
C GLN A 79 10.48 26.41 -23.77
N PRO A 80 10.19 26.98 -24.96
CA PRO A 80 10.56 26.36 -26.22
C PRO A 80 12.05 26.01 -26.20
N ASN A 81 12.42 24.79 -26.56
CA ASN A 81 13.79 24.25 -26.57
C ASN A 81 14.33 23.67 -25.23
N LYS A 82 13.57 23.66 -24.10
CA LYS A 82 14.02 23.06 -22.84
C LYS A 82 13.20 21.85 -22.40
N THR A 83 12.18 21.47 -23.16
CA THR A 83 11.27 20.36 -22.84
C THR A 83 12.01 19.03 -22.66
N TYR A 84 13.12 18.83 -23.39
CA TYR A 84 13.96 17.65 -23.25
C TYR A 84 14.59 17.51 -21.85
N GLN A 85 14.82 18.62 -21.15
CA GLN A 85 15.38 18.60 -19.78
C GLN A 85 14.35 18.04 -18.79
N VAL A 86 13.06 18.34 -18.98
CA VAL A 86 11.98 17.78 -18.18
C VAL A 86 11.87 16.27 -18.42
N GLU A 87 11.94 15.85 -19.67
CA GLU A 87 11.92 14.44 -20.06
C GLU A 87 13.09 13.68 -19.45
N GLU A 88 14.31 14.23 -19.54
CA GLU A 88 15.51 13.63 -18.95
C GLU A 88 15.37 13.51 -17.43
N CYS A 89 14.91 14.57 -16.75
CA CYS A 89 14.66 14.57 -15.31
C CYS A 89 13.65 13.47 -14.90
N PHE A 90 12.53 13.37 -15.60
CA PHE A 90 11.52 12.35 -15.35
C PHE A 90 12.11 10.95 -15.51
N ASN A 91 12.85 10.72 -16.60
CA ASN A 91 13.50 9.44 -16.85
C ASN A 91 14.55 9.07 -15.78
N GLN A 92 15.26 10.06 -15.22
CA GLN A 92 16.20 9.81 -14.11
C GLN A 92 15.47 9.45 -12.82
N ILE A 93 14.36 10.11 -12.50
CA ILE A 93 13.57 9.82 -11.29
C ILE A 93 12.98 8.39 -11.36
N VAL A 94 12.43 7.99 -12.51
CA VAL A 94 11.80 6.66 -12.67
C VAL A 94 12.82 5.51 -12.59
N LYS A 95 14.11 5.76 -12.78
CA LYS A 95 15.16 4.76 -12.52
C LYS A 95 15.29 4.40 -11.04
N ASN A 96 14.83 5.25 -10.14
CA ASN A 96 14.85 4.95 -8.71
C ASN A 96 13.74 3.95 -8.36
N LYS A 97 14.07 3.05 -7.45
CA LYS A 97 13.18 1.98 -7.01
C LYS A 97 11.85 2.54 -6.48
N GLY A 98 10.76 1.92 -6.87
CA GLY A 98 9.41 2.29 -6.46
C GLY A 98 8.69 3.23 -7.44
N PHE A 99 9.38 4.09 -8.17
CA PHE A 99 8.72 4.92 -9.18
C PHE A 99 8.29 4.09 -10.40
N LYS A 100 7.03 4.23 -10.82
CA LYS A 100 6.49 3.56 -12.00
C LYS A 100 6.45 4.48 -13.21
N GLU A 101 5.92 5.67 -13.00
CA GLU A 101 5.61 6.59 -14.10
C GLU A 101 5.55 8.03 -13.61
N ILE A 102 5.97 8.94 -14.46
CA ILE A 102 5.81 10.39 -14.28
C ILE A 102 5.27 10.97 -15.57
N SER A 103 4.22 11.78 -15.47
CA SER A 103 3.60 12.46 -16.60
C SER A 103 3.34 13.93 -16.27
N PHE A 104 3.57 14.81 -17.23
CA PHE A 104 3.14 16.21 -17.20
C PHE A 104 1.97 16.40 -18.15
N VAL A 105 0.90 16.98 -17.64
CA VAL A 105 -0.35 17.24 -18.36
C VAL A 105 -0.58 18.74 -18.46
N SER A 106 -0.87 19.23 -19.67
CA SER A 106 -1.27 20.60 -19.93
C SER A 106 -2.30 20.66 -21.04
N GLY A 107 -3.31 21.50 -20.91
CA GLY A 107 -4.38 21.63 -21.90
C GLY A 107 -5.12 20.32 -22.17
N ASN A 108 -5.39 19.52 -21.14
CA ASN A 108 -6.06 18.20 -21.19
C ASN A 108 -5.28 17.09 -21.91
N LYS A 109 -4.01 17.35 -22.31
CA LYS A 109 -3.17 16.36 -22.99
C LYS A 109 -1.93 16.05 -22.17
N ILE A 110 -1.47 14.81 -22.24
CA ILE A 110 -0.19 14.41 -21.70
C ILE A 110 0.90 14.93 -22.63
N GLN A 111 1.65 15.94 -22.17
CA GLN A 111 2.71 16.59 -22.98
C GLN A 111 4.02 15.84 -22.91
N ILE A 112 4.38 15.37 -21.72
CA ILE A 112 5.63 14.64 -21.44
C ILE A 112 5.28 13.47 -20.54
N SER A 113 5.79 12.28 -20.88
CA SER A 113 5.62 11.08 -20.04
C SER A 113 6.83 10.17 -20.15
N THR A 114 7.18 9.52 -19.04
CA THR A 114 8.13 8.40 -19.05
C THR A 114 7.58 7.19 -19.78
N ASN A 115 6.25 7.08 -19.89
CA ASN A 115 5.58 6.12 -20.75
C ASN A 115 5.19 6.77 -22.09
N LYS A 116 6.05 6.60 -23.06
CA LYS A 116 5.89 7.23 -24.40
C LYS A 116 4.56 6.92 -25.12
N LYS A 117 3.87 5.83 -24.71
CA LYS A 117 2.54 5.51 -25.29
C LYS A 117 1.45 6.50 -24.89
N TYR A 118 1.66 7.27 -23.82
CA TYR A 118 0.69 8.23 -23.31
C TYR A 118 0.86 9.62 -23.90
N GLU A 119 2.04 9.97 -24.39
CA GLU A 119 2.33 11.30 -24.94
C GLU A 119 1.39 11.66 -26.09
N GLY A 120 0.92 12.90 -26.09
CA GLY A 120 -0.02 13.46 -27.05
C GLY A 120 -1.47 12.99 -26.88
N SER A 121 -1.71 12.00 -26.01
CA SER A 121 -3.06 11.48 -25.74
C SER A 121 -3.79 12.36 -24.73
N ASP A 122 -5.13 12.22 -24.76
CA ASP A 122 -6.00 12.81 -23.75
C ASP A 122 -5.76 12.12 -22.41
N PHE A 123 -5.51 12.90 -21.33
CA PHE A 123 -5.16 12.33 -20.04
C PHE A 123 -6.32 11.54 -19.41
N SER A 124 -7.56 11.91 -19.69
CA SER A 124 -8.77 11.24 -19.19
C SER A 124 -8.89 9.78 -19.62
N LYS A 125 -8.15 9.36 -20.65
CA LYS A 125 -8.08 7.95 -21.07
C LYS A 125 -7.32 7.06 -20.09
N PHE A 126 -6.43 7.64 -19.30
CA PHE A 126 -5.50 6.90 -18.42
C PHE A 126 -5.66 7.26 -16.95
N TYR A 127 -6.17 8.46 -16.66
CA TYR A 127 -6.28 9.00 -15.31
C TYR A 127 -7.66 9.59 -15.05
N PRO A 128 -8.14 9.60 -13.79
CA PRO A 128 -9.40 10.22 -13.42
C PRO A 128 -9.44 11.72 -13.75
N GLU A 129 -10.54 12.19 -14.35
CA GLU A 129 -10.72 13.59 -14.71
C GLU A 129 -10.58 14.57 -13.55
N GLN A 130 -10.93 14.12 -12.34
CA GLN A 130 -10.81 14.91 -11.12
C GLN A 130 -9.37 15.39 -10.83
N PHE A 131 -8.32 14.75 -11.41
CA PHE A 131 -6.94 15.18 -11.23
C PHE A 131 -6.69 16.60 -11.76
N SER A 132 -7.41 16.97 -12.79
CA SER A 132 -7.35 18.33 -13.38
C SER A 132 -7.86 19.42 -12.42
N SER A 133 -8.73 19.09 -11.47
CA SER A 133 -9.33 20.04 -10.54
C SER A 133 -8.48 20.38 -9.33
N TYR A 134 -7.46 19.57 -9.01
CA TYR A 134 -6.65 19.78 -7.82
C TYR A 134 -5.80 21.06 -7.92
N GLN A 135 -5.89 21.90 -6.87
CA GLN A 135 -5.15 23.16 -6.73
C GLN A 135 -3.96 23.02 -5.76
N ARG A 136 -3.83 21.90 -5.11
CA ARG A 136 -2.75 21.58 -4.17
C ARG A 136 -2.22 20.20 -4.46
N ILE A 137 -1.00 19.91 -4.00
CA ILE A 137 -0.44 18.56 -4.10
C ILE A 137 -1.37 17.62 -3.35
N THR A 138 -1.89 16.64 -4.07
CA THR A 138 -2.84 15.65 -3.56
C THR A 138 -2.25 14.28 -3.78
N VAL A 139 -2.22 13.48 -2.72
CA VAL A 139 -1.68 12.11 -2.77
C VAL A 139 -2.83 11.14 -2.52
N LEU A 140 -2.98 10.19 -3.42
CA LEU A 140 -4.04 9.19 -3.43
C LEU A 140 -3.43 7.79 -3.38
N ASN A 141 -4.14 6.84 -2.77
CA ASN A 141 -3.75 5.44 -2.79
C ASN A 141 -4.72 4.66 -3.70
N GLU A 142 -4.23 4.16 -4.81
CA GLU A 142 -4.99 3.37 -5.76
C GLU A 142 -4.43 1.94 -5.84
N LYS A 143 -5.04 1.01 -5.09
CA LYS A 143 -4.73 -0.45 -5.14
C LYS A 143 -3.24 -0.78 -4.92
N GLY A 144 -2.61 -0.11 -3.96
CA GLY A 144 -1.19 -0.34 -3.62
C GLY A 144 -0.20 0.51 -4.42
N VAL A 145 -0.70 1.36 -5.32
CA VAL A 145 0.08 2.40 -5.99
C VAL A 145 -0.30 3.75 -5.39
N ILE A 146 0.68 4.50 -4.96
CA ILE A 146 0.47 5.88 -4.53
C ILE A 146 0.60 6.78 -5.74
N VAL A 147 -0.39 7.62 -5.95
CA VAL A 147 -0.39 8.61 -7.03
C VAL A 147 -0.37 10.00 -6.42
N ALA A 148 0.68 10.76 -6.70
CA ALA A 148 0.76 12.17 -6.35
C ALA A 148 0.41 13.04 -7.56
N VAL A 149 -0.56 13.91 -7.40
CA VAL A 149 -0.97 14.90 -8.40
C VAL A 149 -0.56 16.27 -7.91
N SER A 150 0.32 16.95 -8.65
CA SER A 150 0.95 18.21 -8.25
C SER A 150 0.68 19.29 -9.28
N PRO A 151 -0.10 20.35 -8.95
CA PRO A 151 -0.36 21.43 -9.89
C PRO A 151 0.92 22.21 -10.17
N VAL A 152 1.15 22.51 -11.43
CA VAL A 152 2.24 23.41 -11.89
C VAL A 152 1.62 24.79 -12.08
N MET A 153 2.04 25.73 -11.23
CA MET A 153 1.49 27.06 -11.20
C MET A 153 2.47 28.07 -11.80
N ASN A 154 1.97 28.96 -12.65
CA ASN A 154 2.60 30.23 -12.97
C ASN A 154 2.10 31.29 -11.97
N ILE A 155 2.48 32.56 -12.14
CA ILE A 155 2.20 33.63 -11.16
C ILE A 155 0.71 33.67 -10.76
N ASN A 156 -0.24 33.56 -11.69
CA ASN A 156 -1.67 33.69 -11.42
C ASN A 156 -2.52 32.56 -12.03
N GLU A 157 -1.91 31.56 -12.65
CA GLU A 157 -2.66 30.52 -13.37
C GLU A 157 -2.02 29.14 -13.24
N LYS A 158 -2.85 28.11 -13.33
CA LYS A 158 -2.42 26.73 -13.43
C LYS A 158 -2.10 26.41 -14.90
N ILE A 159 -0.84 26.15 -15.17
CA ILE A 159 -0.38 25.80 -16.55
C ILE A 159 -0.46 24.31 -16.85
N GLY A 160 -0.62 23.50 -15.81
CA GLY A 160 -0.73 22.06 -15.93
C GLY A 160 -0.63 21.36 -14.58
N PHE A 161 -0.38 20.06 -14.60
CA PHE A 161 -0.10 19.28 -13.40
C PHE A 161 0.79 18.07 -13.72
N ILE A 162 1.53 17.65 -12.72
CA ILE A 162 2.38 16.48 -12.78
C ILE A 162 1.69 15.33 -12.06
N ILE A 163 1.74 14.13 -12.62
CA ILE A 163 1.27 12.89 -12.03
C ILE A 163 2.49 12.02 -11.78
N LEU A 164 2.73 11.63 -10.52
CA LEU A 164 3.77 10.68 -10.13
C LEU A 164 3.09 9.41 -9.61
N SER A 165 3.47 8.27 -10.13
CA SER A 165 3.00 6.95 -9.67
C SER A 165 4.13 6.20 -8.98
N TYR A 166 3.88 5.75 -7.74
CA TYR A 166 4.85 5.06 -6.88
C TYR A 166 4.24 3.76 -6.33
N ASP A 167 4.98 2.66 -6.44
CA ASP A 167 4.56 1.34 -5.98
C ASP A 167 5.11 1.05 -4.58
N LEU A 168 4.20 0.74 -3.65
CA LEU A 168 4.55 0.38 -2.26
C LEU A 168 5.09 -1.05 -2.12
N SER A 169 4.95 -1.89 -3.15
CA SER A 169 5.27 -3.32 -3.05
C SER A 169 6.74 -3.67 -3.37
N GLN A 170 7.58 -2.65 -3.60
CA GLN A 170 8.97 -2.86 -4.02
C GLN A 170 10.00 -2.65 -2.91
#